data_4b9c574c05f8eb9541e577adab507827
#
_entry.id   4b9c574c05f8eb9541e577adab507827
#
_cell.length_a   1.000
_cell.length_b   1.000
_cell.length_c   1.000
_cell.angle_alpha   90.00
_cell.angle_beta   90.00
_cell.angle_gamma   90.00
#
_symmetry.space_group_name_H-M   'P 1'
#
loop_
_entity.id
_entity.type
_entity.pdbx_description
1 polymer ?
#
loop_
_entity_poly.entity_id
_entity_poly.type
_entity_poly.pdbx_seq_one_letter_code
_entity_poly.pdbx_strand_id
1 'polypeptide(L)'
;MFGNEARRVVAWMNGCEGDPKLPIGSIETRTLTVVPSPSKAMERLSVAIRELKCSPLPLTSGILRLQVPIEEQIEAIEWLHAQHDNLPRCFFSGRRSRANGNGSNLLMDIGNENGDTSFTNNLVGVAGVGSAVFFQQLRPFSYHDWRSIKRFLSSECPLIRAYGAIHFDATANISPEWKAFGSFYFMVPQVEFDELEGSSMLAITIAWDNALSWTWDEAIHSLETTMQQIASVVVKLKKEASGESILRKTHVPNKTHWDLAVKKALQEINTSSSELVKVVLARSSRILTATNIDPIAWLASLQVEGEDAYQFCLQPPNGPAFVGNTPERLFHRKWLSISSEALAATRARGESRALDLQIEHDLLSSPKDHLEFTVVRENIQNKLENHLG
;
A
#
# COMPACT_ATOMS: atom_id res chain seq x y z
N MET A 1 -34.30 12.69 16.52
CA MET A 1 -33.16 13.10 17.38
C MET A 1 -32.12 12.02 17.24
N PHE A 2 -31.17 12.19 16.30
CA PHE A 2 -30.04 11.28 16.16
C PHE A 2 -28.89 11.94 16.92
N GLY A 3 -28.46 11.30 18.01
CA GLY A 3 -27.36 11.77 18.82
C GLY A 3 -26.07 11.79 18.01
N ASN A 4 -25.48 12.98 17.82
CA ASN A 4 -24.11 13.17 17.44
C ASN A 4 -23.22 12.67 18.60
N GLU A 5 -22.89 11.38 18.64
CA GLU A 5 -21.69 10.94 19.33
C GLU A 5 -20.49 11.52 18.57
N ALA A 6 -19.91 12.56 19.15
CA ALA A 6 -18.63 13.09 18.67
C ALA A 6 -17.62 11.93 18.71
N ARG A 7 -17.30 11.34 17.55
CA ARG A 7 -16.20 10.38 17.40
C ARG A 7 -14.97 11.08 17.98
N ARG A 8 -14.41 10.55 19.05
CA ARG A 8 -13.14 11.02 19.60
C ARG A 8 -12.11 10.89 18.49
N VAL A 9 -11.63 12.01 18.00
CA VAL A 9 -10.53 12.02 17.03
C VAL A 9 -9.30 11.49 17.77
N VAL A 10 -8.87 10.31 17.46
CA VAL A 10 -7.60 9.78 17.95
C VAL A 10 -6.51 10.64 17.32
N ALA A 11 -5.69 11.28 18.13
CA ALA A 11 -4.53 12.00 17.65
C ALA A 11 -3.43 10.97 17.29
N TRP A 12 -2.67 11.26 16.23
CA TRP A 12 -1.51 10.47 15.80
C TRP A 12 -0.31 11.37 15.55
N MET A 13 0.89 10.84 15.75
CA MET A 13 2.14 11.56 15.54
C MET A 13 2.40 11.79 14.05
N ASN A 14 2.59 13.06 13.62
CA ASN A 14 3.07 13.39 12.28
C ASN A 14 4.61 13.44 12.27
N GLY A 15 5.24 12.42 11.71
CA GLY A 15 6.69 12.31 11.65
C GLY A 15 7.37 13.36 10.76
N CYS A 16 6.63 14.08 9.91
CA CYS A 16 7.17 15.19 9.11
C CYS A 16 7.48 16.46 9.93
N GLU A 17 6.98 16.55 11.13
CA GLU A 17 7.22 17.72 12.02
C GLU A 17 8.55 17.62 12.76
N GLY A 18 9.21 16.45 12.76
CA GLY A 18 10.49 16.21 13.38
C GLY A 18 11.69 16.64 12.53
N ASP A 19 12.84 16.86 13.17
CA ASP A 19 14.09 17.05 12.45
C ASP A 19 14.58 15.71 11.86
N PRO A 20 14.62 15.55 10.52
CA PRO A 20 15.05 14.31 9.88
C PRO A 20 16.53 13.99 10.05
N LYS A 21 17.32 14.88 10.62
CA LYS A 21 18.74 14.66 10.93
C LYS A 21 18.95 14.00 12.29
N LEU A 22 17.98 14.14 13.18
CA LEU A 22 18.05 13.56 14.52
C LEU A 22 17.55 12.11 14.47
N PRO A 23 18.38 11.10 14.77
CA PRO A 23 17.92 9.72 14.87
C PRO A 23 16.97 9.57 16.06
N ILE A 24 16.03 8.62 15.96
CA ILE A 24 15.26 8.19 17.14
C ILE A 24 16.13 7.27 18.03
N GLY A 25 15.82 7.24 19.32
CA GLY A 25 16.65 6.58 20.34
C GLY A 25 16.69 5.05 20.23
N SER A 26 15.62 4.42 19.72
CA SER A 26 15.55 2.97 19.54
C SER A 26 14.63 2.57 18.39
N ILE A 27 15.04 1.54 17.66
CA ILE A 27 14.20 0.81 16.69
C ILE A 27 14.31 -0.66 17.05
N GLU A 28 13.20 -1.28 17.47
CA GLU A 28 13.22 -2.63 17.99
C GLU A 28 12.04 -3.46 17.51
N THR A 29 12.28 -4.76 17.25
CA THR A 29 11.24 -5.76 17.00
C THR A 29 11.38 -6.90 18.01
N ARG A 30 10.27 -7.26 18.67
CA ARG A 30 10.21 -8.40 19.61
C ARG A 30 9.19 -9.41 19.09
N THR A 31 9.61 -10.65 18.91
CA THR A 31 8.73 -11.75 18.52
C THR A 31 8.32 -12.53 19.77
N LEU A 32 7.01 -12.66 19.95
CA LEU A 32 6.42 -13.45 21.03
C LEU A 32 6.20 -14.89 20.56
N THR A 33 5.82 -15.76 21.49
CA THR A 33 5.57 -17.18 21.21
C THR A 33 4.42 -17.35 20.20
N VAL A 34 4.57 -18.26 19.25
CA VAL A 34 3.56 -18.66 18.28
C VAL A 34 2.26 -19.13 18.95
N VAL A 35 1.15 -18.84 18.32
CA VAL A 35 -0.20 -19.18 18.78
C VAL A 35 -1.06 -19.75 17.65
N PRO A 36 -2.13 -20.53 17.94
CA PRO A 36 -2.93 -21.18 16.90
C PRO A 36 -3.84 -20.21 16.14
N SER A 37 -4.27 -19.08 16.71
CA SER A 37 -5.31 -18.23 16.12
C SER A 37 -5.11 -16.73 16.38
N PRO A 38 -5.74 -15.83 15.59
CA PRO A 38 -5.71 -14.39 15.80
C PRO A 38 -6.24 -13.95 17.18
N SER A 39 -7.26 -14.60 17.69
CA SER A 39 -7.81 -14.31 19.02
C SER A 39 -6.75 -14.51 20.11
N LYS A 40 -5.98 -15.60 20.02
CA LYS A 40 -4.88 -15.87 20.96
C LYS A 40 -3.73 -14.90 20.79
N ALA A 41 -3.46 -14.44 19.56
CA ALA A 41 -2.47 -13.40 19.29
C ALA A 41 -2.88 -12.07 19.95
N MET A 42 -4.14 -11.67 19.84
CA MET A 42 -4.70 -10.49 20.49
C MET A 42 -4.58 -10.53 22.02
N GLU A 43 -4.90 -11.68 22.64
CA GLU A 43 -4.73 -11.90 24.08
C GLU A 43 -3.27 -11.71 24.50
N ARG A 44 -2.33 -12.32 23.75
CA ARG A 44 -0.88 -12.25 24.00
C ARG A 44 -0.36 -10.82 23.89
N LEU A 45 -0.74 -10.10 22.84
CA LEU A 45 -0.35 -8.71 22.66
C LEU A 45 -0.92 -7.80 23.75
N SER A 46 -2.19 -8.04 24.17
CA SER A 46 -2.82 -7.28 25.25
C SER A 46 -2.11 -7.49 26.60
N VAL A 47 -1.54 -8.67 26.86
CA VAL A 47 -0.69 -8.91 28.05
C VAL A 47 0.60 -8.12 27.93
N ALA A 48 1.29 -8.21 26.79
CA ALA A 48 2.56 -7.53 26.56
C ALA A 48 2.42 -5.99 26.66
N ILE A 49 1.31 -5.40 26.16
CA ILE A 49 1.05 -3.97 26.31
C ILE A 49 0.94 -3.58 27.80
N ARG A 50 0.25 -4.39 28.61
CA ARG A 50 0.13 -4.12 30.06
C ARG A 50 1.48 -4.17 30.76
N GLU A 51 2.33 -5.12 30.40
CA GLU A 51 3.70 -5.22 30.94
C GLU A 51 4.55 -4.00 30.56
N LEU A 52 4.49 -3.56 29.29
CA LEU A 52 5.18 -2.37 28.80
C LEU A 52 4.68 -1.08 29.51
N LYS A 53 3.41 -1.01 29.85
CA LYS A 53 2.84 0.12 30.60
C LYS A 53 3.35 0.18 32.04
N CYS A 54 3.57 -0.98 32.67
CA CYS A 54 4.14 -1.06 34.02
C CYS A 54 5.65 -0.78 34.05
N SER A 55 6.34 -0.96 32.94
CA SER A 55 7.80 -0.77 32.83
C SER A 55 8.14 0.03 31.56
N PRO A 56 7.88 1.37 31.57
CA PRO A 56 8.13 2.23 30.42
C PRO A 56 9.62 2.18 29.99
N LEU A 57 9.86 2.30 28.68
CA LEU A 57 11.22 2.42 28.17
C LEU A 57 11.82 3.77 28.56
N PRO A 58 13.08 3.82 29.08
CA PRO A 58 13.68 5.05 29.58
C PRO A 58 14.22 5.95 28.43
N LEU A 59 13.63 5.91 27.25
CA LEU A 59 14.07 6.64 26.06
C LEU A 59 13.07 7.74 25.70
N THR A 60 13.60 8.87 25.23
CA THR A 60 12.79 10.03 24.82
C THR A 60 12.15 9.87 23.45
N SER A 61 12.62 8.92 22.64
CA SER A 61 12.05 8.61 21.32
C SER A 61 12.36 7.18 20.93
N GLY A 62 11.50 6.59 20.09
CA GLY A 62 11.72 5.24 19.56
C GLY A 62 10.53 4.71 18.77
N ILE A 63 10.74 3.51 18.24
CA ILE A 63 9.70 2.68 17.66
C ILE A 63 9.90 1.23 18.07
N LEU A 64 8.85 0.60 18.58
CA LEU A 64 8.85 -0.78 19.03
C LEU A 64 7.73 -1.55 18.31
N ARG A 65 8.10 -2.65 17.66
CA ARG A 65 7.16 -3.63 17.09
C ARG A 65 7.13 -4.87 17.98
N LEU A 66 5.93 -5.25 18.44
CA LEU A 66 5.67 -6.56 19.04
C LEU A 66 4.88 -7.40 18.07
N GLN A 67 5.30 -8.62 17.82
CA GLN A 67 4.65 -9.50 16.86
C GLN A 67 4.45 -10.92 17.40
N VAL A 68 3.32 -11.51 17.01
CA VAL A 68 2.91 -12.86 17.39
C VAL A 68 2.67 -13.66 16.11
N PRO A 69 3.49 -14.67 15.82
CA PRO A 69 3.24 -15.61 14.74
C PRO A 69 1.96 -16.43 15.03
N ILE A 70 1.20 -16.71 13.98
CA ILE A 70 -0.07 -17.47 14.01
C ILE A 70 0.07 -18.67 13.08
N GLU A 71 -0.25 -19.88 13.59
CA GLU A 71 -0.18 -21.11 12.80
C GLU A 71 -1.21 -21.16 11.66
N GLU A 72 -2.37 -20.55 11.89
CA GLU A 72 -3.43 -20.47 10.89
C GLU A 72 -3.05 -19.51 9.75
N GLN A 73 -3.20 -19.97 8.49
CA GLN A 73 -3.07 -19.10 7.33
C GLN A 73 -4.39 -18.38 7.07
N ILE A 74 -4.36 -17.06 7.11
CA ILE A 74 -5.50 -16.18 6.92
C ILE A 74 -5.14 -15.12 5.88
N GLU A 75 -6.05 -14.85 4.95
CA GLU A 75 -5.87 -13.77 3.98
C GLU A 75 -5.93 -12.40 4.69
N ALA A 76 -4.93 -11.55 4.47
CA ALA A 76 -4.86 -10.23 5.11
C ALA A 76 -6.07 -9.34 4.78
N ILE A 77 -6.66 -9.52 3.58
CA ILE A 77 -7.86 -8.79 3.17
C ILE A 77 -9.10 -9.20 3.97
N GLU A 78 -9.24 -10.49 4.34
CA GLU A 78 -10.34 -10.97 5.18
C GLU A 78 -10.23 -10.43 6.60
N TRP A 79 -8.99 -10.40 7.14
CA TRP A 79 -8.76 -9.78 8.43
C TRP A 79 -9.11 -8.27 8.39
N LEU A 80 -8.69 -7.54 7.35
CA LEU A 80 -8.98 -6.11 7.23
C LEU A 80 -10.47 -5.83 7.05
N HIS A 81 -11.19 -6.68 6.31
CA HIS A 81 -12.64 -6.53 6.14
C HIS A 81 -13.39 -6.59 7.47
N ALA A 82 -12.94 -7.42 8.40
CA ALA A 82 -13.53 -7.48 9.75
C ALA A 82 -13.29 -6.18 10.56
N GLN A 83 -12.39 -5.27 10.13
CA GLN A 83 -12.04 -4.03 10.81
C GLN A 83 -12.81 -2.81 10.27
N HIS A 84 -14.11 -2.95 9.98
CA HIS A 84 -14.94 -2.04 9.18
C HIS A 84 -14.75 -0.53 9.39
N ASP A 85 -14.64 -0.07 10.62
CA ASP A 85 -14.65 1.37 10.95
C ASP A 85 -13.31 1.93 11.39
N ASN A 86 -12.27 1.10 11.41
CA ASN A 86 -10.95 1.50 11.90
C ASN A 86 -10.15 2.25 10.84
N LEU A 87 -9.85 3.51 11.08
CA LEU A 87 -9.06 4.39 10.21
C LEU A 87 -7.90 5.01 10.99
N PRO A 88 -6.79 5.34 10.32
CA PRO A 88 -6.48 5.02 8.92
C PRO A 88 -6.33 3.52 8.70
N ARG A 89 -6.45 3.08 7.44
CA ARG A 89 -6.18 1.69 7.08
C ARG A 89 -5.42 1.56 5.77
N CYS A 90 -4.65 0.49 5.65
CA CYS A 90 -3.96 0.15 4.41
C CYS A 90 -4.00 -1.36 4.14
N PHE A 91 -3.90 -1.71 2.86
CA PHE A 91 -3.72 -3.07 2.38
C PHE A 91 -2.79 -3.06 1.18
N PHE A 92 -1.85 -4.00 1.15
CA PHE A 92 -0.98 -4.25 0.01
C PHE A 92 -0.78 -5.75 -0.15
N SER A 93 -0.90 -6.27 -1.37
CA SER A 93 -0.56 -7.65 -1.68
C SER A 93 0.36 -7.74 -2.89
N GLY A 94 1.15 -8.81 -2.92
CA GLY A 94 2.05 -9.12 -4.02
C GLY A 94 1.30 -9.62 -5.25
N ARG A 95 2.02 -9.72 -6.37
CA ARG A 95 1.54 -10.40 -7.57
C ARG A 95 2.23 -11.76 -7.72
N ARG A 96 1.58 -12.70 -8.40
CA ARG A 96 2.17 -14.00 -8.71
C ARG A 96 3.43 -13.83 -9.57
N SER A 97 4.55 -14.38 -9.12
CA SER A 97 5.77 -14.41 -9.91
C SER A 97 5.79 -15.64 -10.79
N ARG A 98 5.81 -15.46 -12.11
CA ARG A 98 5.94 -16.55 -13.08
C ARG A 98 7.38 -17.09 -13.18
N ALA A 99 8.35 -16.37 -12.62
CA ALA A 99 9.77 -16.68 -12.84
C ALA A 99 10.30 -17.92 -12.09
N ASN A 100 9.64 -18.37 -11.00
CA ASN A 100 10.15 -19.40 -10.10
C ASN A 100 9.35 -20.71 -10.10
N GLY A 101 8.45 -20.96 -11.05
CA GLY A 101 7.72 -22.24 -11.17
C GLY A 101 6.73 -22.58 -10.04
N ASN A 102 6.88 -22.01 -8.87
CA ASN A 102 5.94 -22.09 -7.75
C ASN A 102 5.18 -20.77 -7.69
N GLY A 103 3.95 -20.77 -8.19
CA GLY A 103 3.13 -19.58 -8.38
C GLY A 103 2.66 -18.88 -7.10
N SER A 104 3.58 -18.52 -6.21
CA SER A 104 3.28 -17.76 -4.99
C SER A 104 3.22 -16.27 -5.26
N ASN A 105 2.23 -15.61 -4.66
CA ASN A 105 2.10 -14.15 -4.68
C ASN A 105 3.08 -13.57 -3.67
N LEU A 106 4.15 -12.89 -4.12
CA LEU A 106 5.12 -12.31 -3.23
C LEU A 106 5.02 -10.78 -3.26
N LEU A 107 4.73 -10.18 -2.10
CA LEU A 107 4.86 -8.75 -1.89
C LEU A 107 6.32 -8.40 -1.58
N MET A 108 6.99 -9.21 -0.76
CA MET A 108 8.37 -9.01 -0.34
C MET A 108 9.02 -10.34 0.03
N ASP A 109 10.27 -10.52 -0.39
CA ASP A 109 11.16 -11.59 0.09
C ASP A 109 11.81 -11.10 1.41
N ILE A 110 11.43 -11.73 2.51
CA ILE A 110 11.97 -11.44 3.86
C ILE A 110 13.20 -12.33 4.16
N GLY A 111 13.77 -12.98 3.15
CA GLY A 111 14.90 -13.92 3.31
C GLY A 111 16.04 -13.33 4.13
N ASN A 112 16.39 -14.04 5.20
CA ASN A 112 17.48 -13.69 6.10
C ASN A 112 18.81 -14.17 5.48
N GLU A 113 19.75 -13.27 5.17
CA GLU A 113 21.07 -13.62 4.60
C GLU A 113 21.95 -14.45 5.57
N ASN A 114 21.56 -14.56 6.83
CA ASN A 114 22.34 -15.23 7.88
C ASN A 114 22.07 -16.73 8.04
N GLY A 115 21.33 -17.37 7.12
CA GLY A 115 21.23 -18.85 7.08
C GLY A 115 20.45 -19.49 8.23
N ASP A 116 19.77 -18.73 9.07
CA ASP A 116 18.90 -19.28 10.11
C ASP A 116 17.53 -19.60 9.49
N THR A 117 17.31 -20.89 9.23
CA THR A 117 16.19 -21.42 8.41
C THR A 117 14.85 -21.43 9.12
N SER A 118 14.70 -20.76 10.28
CA SER A 118 13.51 -20.93 11.10
C SER A 118 12.27 -20.14 10.67
N PHE A 119 12.38 -19.05 9.87
CA PHE A 119 11.22 -18.26 9.41
C PHE A 119 11.48 -17.53 8.09
N THR A 120 11.72 -18.26 7.00
CA THR A 120 11.73 -17.70 5.64
C THR A 120 10.34 -17.70 5.01
N ASN A 121 9.33 -17.22 5.74
CA ASN A 121 7.99 -17.13 5.17
C ASN A 121 7.91 -15.85 4.32
N ASN A 122 7.73 -16.03 3.02
CA ASN A 122 7.53 -14.94 2.09
C ASN A 122 6.24 -14.17 2.43
N LEU A 123 6.32 -12.85 2.42
CA LEU A 123 5.17 -11.97 2.65
C LEU A 123 4.29 -11.93 1.40
N VAL A 124 3.07 -12.40 1.52
CA VAL A 124 2.05 -12.44 0.46
C VAL A 124 1.25 -11.15 0.44
N GLY A 125 0.76 -10.75 1.61
CA GLY A 125 -0.06 -9.55 1.77
C GLY A 125 0.06 -8.96 3.17
N VAL A 126 -0.34 -7.73 3.30
CA VAL A 126 -0.35 -7.00 4.56
C VAL A 126 -1.59 -6.13 4.68
N ALA A 127 -2.16 -6.12 5.86
CA ALA A 127 -3.24 -5.22 6.26
C ALA A 127 -2.84 -4.42 7.49
N GLY A 128 -3.10 -3.12 7.50
CA GLY A 128 -2.76 -2.24 8.61
C GLY A 128 -3.92 -1.35 9.03
N VAL A 129 -4.04 -1.12 10.34
CA VAL A 129 -5.07 -0.29 10.96
C VAL A 129 -4.46 0.61 12.03
N GLY A 130 -4.97 1.85 12.13
CA GLY A 130 -4.39 2.87 12.99
C GLY A 130 -3.01 3.31 12.52
N SER A 131 -2.45 4.34 13.10
CA SER A 131 -1.12 4.84 12.74
C SER A 131 -0.26 5.05 13.98
N ALA A 132 0.86 4.33 14.08
CA ALA A 132 1.88 4.59 15.09
C ALA A 132 2.60 5.93 14.80
N VAL A 133 2.91 6.16 13.53
CA VAL A 133 3.39 7.43 12.98
C VAL A 133 2.93 7.56 11.54
N PHE A 134 2.45 8.75 11.16
CA PHE A 134 2.13 9.06 9.78
C PHE A 134 2.99 10.21 9.24
N PHE A 135 3.02 10.35 7.93
CA PHE A 135 3.80 11.36 7.22
C PHE A 135 2.92 11.95 6.11
N GLN A 136 2.56 13.22 6.24
CA GLN A 136 1.68 13.90 5.30
C GLN A 136 2.07 15.36 5.18
N GLN A 137 2.12 15.88 3.94
CA GLN A 137 2.29 17.29 3.64
C GLN A 137 1.50 17.67 2.39
N LEU A 138 1.21 18.96 2.23
CA LEU A 138 0.59 19.50 1.01
C LEU A 138 1.62 19.95 -0.02
N ARG A 139 2.86 20.23 0.38
CA ARG A 139 3.97 20.52 -0.52
C ARG A 139 4.48 19.25 -1.20
N PRO A 140 5.13 19.34 -2.39
CA PRO A 140 5.68 18.20 -3.08
C PRO A 140 6.62 17.36 -2.22
N PHE A 141 6.56 16.03 -2.42
CA PHE A 141 7.44 15.08 -1.73
C PHE A 141 8.90 15.36 -2.05
N SER A 142 9.74 15.38 -1.04
CA SER A 142 11.15 15.71 -1.15
C SER A 142 12.06 14.69 -0.45
N TYR A 143 13.37 14.80 -0.68
CA TYR A 143 14.35 14.00 0.05
C TYR A 143 14.30 14.23 1.57
N HIS A 144 13.91 15.42 2.01
CA HIS A 144 13.70 15.71 3.43
C HIS A 144 12.59 14.83 4.02
N ASP A 145 11.47 14.68 3.30
CA ASP A 145 10.35 13.84 3.75
C ASP A 145 10.74 12.36 3.76
N TRP A 146 11.49 11.93 2.75
CA TRP A 146 12.05 10.60 2.74
C TRP A 146 12.93 10.33 3.97
N ARG A 147 13.75 11.28 4.37
CA ARG A 147 14.57 11.17 5.59
C ARG A 147 13.72 11.13 6.86
N SER A 148 12.62 11.91 6.93
CA SER A 148 11.68 11.85 8.04
C SER A 148 11.07 10.46 8.20
N ILE A 149 10.68 9.80 7.10
CA ILE A 149 10.20 8.42 7.11
C ILE A 149 11.31 7.47 7.59
N LYS A 150 12.51 7.61 7.03
CA LYS A 150 13.66 6.74 7.36
C LYS A 150 14.11 6.82 8.81
N ARG A 151 13.81 7.90 9.55
CA ARG A 151 14.10 7.98 10.99
C ARG A 151 13.50 6.82 11.78
N PHE A 152 12.34 6.31 11.35
CA PHE A 152 11.58 5.27 12.02
C PHE A 152 11.81 3.87 11.42
N LEU A 153 12.68 3.72 10.45
CA LEU A 153 12.94 2.48 9.73
C LEU A 153 14.41 2.06 9.86
N SER A 154 14.66 0.75 10.02
CA SER A 154 16.00 0.17 10.09
C SER A 154 16.09 -1.10 9.26
N SER A 155 17.24 -1.34 8.62
CA SER A 155 17.55 -2.62 7.97
C SER A 155 17.65 -3.79 8.95
N GLU A 156 17.92 -3.52 10.24
CA GLU A 156 17.95 -4.54 11.29
C GLU A 156 16.55 -4.93 11.77
N CYS A 157 15.55 -4.08 11.50
CA CYS A 157 14.13 -4.32 11.83
C CYS A 157 13.25 -4.23 10.58
N PRO A 158 13.43 -5.10 9.55
CA PRO A 158 12.81 -4.98 8.24
C PRO A 158 11.27 -5.13 8.25
N LEU A 159 10.72 -5.63 9.35
CA LEU A 159 9.28 -5.80 9.54
C LEU A 159 8.59 -4.53 10.05
N ILE A 160 9.34 -3.48 10.45
CA ILE A 160 8.78 -2.14 10.66
C ILE A 160 8.76 -1.45 9.31
N ARG A 161 7.57 -1.24 8.75
CA ARG A 161 7.36 -0.79 7.37
C ARG A 161 6.43 0.42 7.32
N ALA A 162 6.70 1.34 6.39
CA ALA A 162 5.81 2.44 6.08
C ALA A 162 5.11 2.18 4.73
N TYR A 163 3.79 2.29 4.74
CA TYR A 163 2.94 2.11 3.56
C TYR A 163 2.33 3.43 3.15
N GLY A 164 2.25 3.71 1.85
CA GLY A 164 1.68 4.98 1.43
C GLY A 164 1.69 5.20 -0.06
N ALA A 165 1.39 6.45 -0.44
CA ALA A 165 1.35 6.90 -1.81
C ALA A 165 1.87 8.33 -1.94
N ILE A 166 2.40 8.65 -3.11
CA ILE A 166 2.83 9.99 -3.52
C ILE A 166 1.93 10.42 -4.67
N HIS A 167 1.41 11.64 -4.60
CA HIS A 167 0.62 12.22 -5.69
C HIS A 167 1.50 12.37 -6.95
N PHE A 168 0.97 11.94 -8.10
CA PHE A 168 1.74 11.91 -9.36
C PHE A 168 2.26 13.30 -9.76
N ASP A 169 1.40 14.31 -9.72
CA ASP A 169 1.77 15.70 -9.96
C ASP A 169 1.46 16.55 -8.72
N ALA A 170 2.41 16.60 -7.79
CA ALA A 170 2.26 17.37 -6.57
C ALA A 170 2.49 18.88 -6.77
N THR A 171 2.87 19.32 -7.97
CA THR A 171 3.01 20.75 -8.32
C THR A 171 1.66 21.36 -8.72
N ALA A 172 0.70 20.54 -9.14
CA ALA A 172 -0.66 20.97 -9.42
C ALA A 172 -1.49 21.16 -8.14
N ASN A 173 -2.55 21.94 -8.23
CA ASN A 173 -3.51 22.06 -7.14
C ASN A 173 -4.16 20.71 -6.85
N ILE A 174 -4.06 20.27 -5.60
CA ILE A 174 -4.67 19.02 -5.14
C ILE A 174 -6.18 19.18 -5.12
N SER A 175 -6.90 18.38 -5.89
CA SER A 175 -8.36 18.42 -5.93
C SER A 175 -8.96 17.96 -4.59
N PRO A 176 -10.20 18.38 -4.27
CA PRO A 176 -10.82 18.12 -2.96
C PRO A 176 -10.84 16.65 -2.54
N GLU A 177 -11.00 15.72 -3.48
CA GLU A 177 -11.02 14.28 -3.24
C GLU A 177 -9.66 13.73 -2.78
N TRP A 178 -8.55 14.40 -3.10
CA TRP A 178 -7.19 14.01 -2.72
C TRP A 178 -6.65 14.77 -1.50
N LYS A 179 -7.37 15.75 -0.96
CA LYS A 179 -6.90 16.56 0.19
C LYS A 179 -6.52 15.72 1.40
N ALA A 180 -7.26 14.65 1.67
CA ALA A 180 -6.98 13.76 2.80
C ALA A 180 -5.66 12.97 2.64
N PHE A 181 -5.16 12.83 1.42
CA PHE A 181 -3.85 12.23 1.14
C PHE A 181 -2.72 13.26 1.12
N GLY A 182 -3.03 14.53 0.82
CA GLY A 182 -2.00 15.55 0.59
C GLY A 182 -1.21 15.30 -0.69
N SER A 183 -0.01 15.85 -0.79
CA SER A 183 0.94 15.52 -1.87
C SER A 183 1.53 14.13 -1.70
N PHE A 184 1.56 13.65 -0.48
CA PHE A 184 1.90 12.28 -0.13
C PHE A 184 1.27 11.93 1.23
N TYR A 185 1.05 10.65 1.42
CA TYR A 185 0.61 10.08 2.68
C TYR A 185 1.31 8.74 2.89
N PHE A 186 2.03 8.61 3.99
CA PHE A 186 2.60 7.35 4.46
C PHE A 186 2.19 7.10 5.91
N MET A 187 2.10 5.84 6.30
CA MET A 187 1.85 5.45 7.68
C MET A 187 2.62 4.19 8.06
N VAL A 188 3.06 4.12 9.29
CA VAL A 188 3.43 2.86 9.95
C VAL A 188 2.21 2.43 10.76
N PRO A 189 1.57 1.27 10.47
CA PRO A 189 0.36 0.85 11.16
C PRO A 189 0.57 0.64 12.67
N GLN A 190 -0.45 0.94 13.48
CA GLN A 190 -0.46 0.54 14.90
C GLN A 190 -0.72 -0.94 15.08
N VAL A 191 -1.65 -1.50 14.30
CA VAL A 191 -1.95 -2.92 14.26
C VAL A 191 -1.78 -3.38 12.83
N GLU A 192 -0.98 -4.42 12.63
CA GLU A 192 -0.63 -4.95 11.32
C GLU A 192 -0.82 -6.46 11.31
N PHE A 193 -1.48 -6.94 10.26
CA PHE A 193 -1.68 -8.36 9.99
C PHE A 193 -0.92 -8.72 8.72
N ASP A 194 0.09 -9.58 8.86
CA ASP A 194 0.89 -10.10 7.77
C ASP A 194 0.37 -11.48 7.35
N GLU A 195 0.00 -11.62 6.08
CA GLU A 195 -0.25 -12.88 5.41
C GLU A 195 1.07 -13.43 4.89
N LEU A 196 1.46 -14.59 5.39
CA LEU A 196 2.69 -15.28 5.01
C LEU A 196 2.36 -16.57 4.26
N GLU A 197 3.33 -17.13 3.53
CA GLU A 197 3.15 -18.46 2.93
C GLU A 197 3.02 -19.52 4.05
N GLY A 198 1.83 -20.11 4.18
CA GLY A 198 1.55 -21.18 5.14
C GLY A 198 1.27 -20.75 6.59
N SER A 199 1.28 -19.46 6.90
CA SER A 199 1.02 -18.94 8.25
C SER A 199 0.58 -17.48 8.20
N SER A 200 0.37 -16.87 9.37
CA SER A 200 0.07 -15.43 9.50
C SER A 200 0.82 -14.83 10.68
N MET A 201 0.80 -13.52 10.79
CA MET A 201 1.39 -12.81 11.93
C MET A 201 0.55 -11.60 12.29
N LEU A 202 0.26 -11.41 13.56
CA LEU A 202 -0.36 -10.19 14.08
C LEU A 202 0.70 -9.39 14.83
N ALA A 203 0.82 -8.11 14.52
CA ALA A 203 1.78 -7.22 15.14
C ALA A 203 1.14 -5.91 15.60
N ILE A 204 1.75 -5.33 16.63
CA ILE A 204 1.46 -3.96 17.05
C ILE A 204 2.74 -3.14 17.01
N THR A 205 2.61 -1.86 16.69
CA THR A 205 3.72 -0.91 16.65
C THR A 205 3.42 0.31 17.51
N ILE A 206 4.38 0.66 18.37
CA ILE A 206 4.35 1.83 19.24
C ILE A 206 5.47 2.75 18.76
N ALA A 207 5.15 4.00 18.42
CA ALA A 207 6.15 5.01 18.08
C ALA A 207 5.94 6.24 18.97
N TRP A 208 7.04 6.78 19.52
CA TRP A 208 7.04 7.97 20.37
C TRP A 208 8.22 8.87 20.05
N ASP A 209 8.03 10.16 20.24
CA ASP A 209 9.07 11.17 20.12
C ASP A 209 8.67 12.40 20.96
N ASN A 210 9.32 12.58 22.11
CA ASN A 210 9.04 13.69 23.00
C ASN A 210 9.29 15.06 22.36
N ALA A 211 10.21 15.12 21.35
CA ALA A 211 10.45 16.34 20.60
C ALA A 211 9.24 16.75 19.74
N LEU A 212 8.37 15.80 19.41
CA LEU A 212 7.11 16.02 18.70
C LEU A 212 5.90 16.12 19.65
N SER A 213 6.14 16.30 20.94
CA SER A 213 5.08 16.28 21.96
C SER A 213 4.21 15.01 21.89
N TRP A 214 4.83 13.88 21.55
CA TRP A 214 4.21 12.57 21.47
C TRP A 214 4.98 11.58 22.35
N THR A 215 4.54 11.52 23.59
CA THR A 215 5.20 10.74 24.64
C THR A 215 4.90 9.25 24.55
N TRP A 216 5.66 8.44 25.27
CA TRP A 216 5.40 7.02 25.43
C TRP A 216 3.97 6.73 25.92
N ASP A 217 3.50 7.49 26.92
CA ASP A 217 2.17 7.29 27.51
C ASP A 217 1.06 7.62 26.50
N GLU A 218 1.21 8.68 25.70
CA GLU A 218 0.28 9.03 24.62
C GLU A 218 0.27 7.95 23.53
N ALA A 219 1.42 7.42 23.15
CA ALA A 219 1.54 6.35 22.16
C ALA A 219 0.85 5.06 22.64
N ILE A 220 1.08 4.66 23.89
CA ILE A 220 0.43 3.48 24.50
C ILE A 220 -1.08 3.72 24.61
N HIS A 221 -1.54 4.87 25.05
CA HIS A 221 -2.97 5.17 25.15
C HIS A 221 -3.67 5.13 23.77
N SER A 222 -3.04 5.71 22.75
CA SER A 222 -3.52 5.64 21.36
C SER A 222 -3.63 4.20 20.87
N LEU A 223 -2.60 3.37 21.13
CA LEU A 223 -2.61 1.96 20.76
C LEU A 223 -3.72 1.19 21.51
N GLU A 224 -3.86 1.38 22.82
CA GLU A 224 -4.93 0.74 23.61
C GLU A 224 -6.32 1.06 23.02
N THR A 225 -6.53 2.32 22.62
CA THR A 225 -7.77 2.76 21.97
C THR A 225 -8.03 2.04 20.66
N THR A 226 -7.00 1.91 19.82
CA THR A 226 -7.10 1.15 18.55
C THR A 226 -7.36 -0.33 18.81
N MET A 227 -6.62 -0.95 19.75
CA MET A 227 -6.76 -2.37 20.09
C MET A 227 -8.17 -2.73 20.61
N GLN A 228 -8.83 -1.82 21.34
CA GLN A 228 -10.22 -2.02 21.79
C GLN A 228 -11.22 -2.10 20.64
N GLN A 229 -10.88 -1.53 19.48
CA GLN A 229 -11.74 -1.52 18.30
C GLN A 229 -11.44 -2.68 17.34
N ILE A 230 -10.32 -3.41 17.54
CA ILE A 230 -9.93 -4.52 16.67
C ILE A 230 -10.85 -5.73 16.89
N ALA A 231 -11.48 -6.18 15.82
CA ALA A 231 -12.24 -7.43 15.82
C ALA A 231 -11.27 -8.63 15.89
N SER A 232 -11.50 -9.50 16.86
CA SER A 232 -10.71 -10.74 17.02
C SER A 232 -11.16 -11.88 16.09
N VAL A 233 -12.27 -11.68 15.37
CA VAL A 233 -12.87 -12.66 14.47
C VAL A 233 -12.62 -12.25 13.02
N VAL A 234 -12.19 -13.20 12.21
CA VAL A 234 -12.02 -13.01 10.76
C VAL A 234 -13.33 -13.39 10.07
N VAL A 235 -13.78 -12.56 9.15
CA VAL A 235 -15.00 -12.79 8.37
C VAL A 235 -14.60 -13.11 6.93
N LYS A 236 -14.98 -14.32 6.46
CA LYS A 236 -14.73 -14.69 5.06
C LYS A 236 -15.49 -13.77 4.11
N LEU A 237 -14.76 -13.19 3.18
CA LEU A 237 -15.31 -12.34 2.14
C LEU A 237 -15.98 -13.17 1.04
N LYS A 238 -17.21 -12.80 0.68
CA LYS A 238 -17.79 -13.25 -0.58
C LYS A 238 -17.12 -12.46 -1.71
N LYS A 239 -16.29 -13.11 -2.50
CA LYS A 239 -15.58 -12.52 -3.64
C LYS A 239 -16.49 -12.34 -4.88
N GLU A 240 -17.81 -12.31 -4.69
CA GLU A 240 -18.76 -12.04 -5.77
C GLU A 240 -19.09 -10.56 -5.79
N ALA A 241 -19.02 -9.96 -6.99
CA ALA A 241 -19.46 -8.58 -7.17
C ALA A 241 -20.94 -8.47 -6.82
N SER A 242 -21.27 -7.74 -5.76
CA SER A 242 -22.66 -7.37 -5.50
C SER A 242 -23.12 -6.49 -6.66
N GLY A 243 -24.23 -6.87 -7.30
CA GLY A 243 -24.81 -6.11 -8.42
C GLY A 243 -25.42 -4.78 -7.98
N GLU A 244 -24.56 -3.82 -7.60
CA GLU A 244 -24.99 -2.50 -7.17
C GLU A 244 -25.61 -1.72 -8.32
N SER A 245 -26.74 -1.07 -8.05
CA SER A 245 -27.44 -0.27 -9.05
C SER A 245 -26.67 1.03 -9.32
N ILE A 246 -26.22 1.20 -10.56
CA ILE A 246 -25.57 2.42 -11.02
C ILE A 246 -26.64 3.46 -11.35
N LEU A 247 -26.66 4.56 -10.60
CA LEU A 247 -27.57 5.68 -10.82
C LEU A 247 -27.07 6.62 -11.93
N ARG A 248 -25.76 6.84 -12.02
CA ARG A 248 -25.16 7.75 -13.00
C ARG A 248 -23.71 7.37 -13.28
N LYS A 249 -23.34 7.47 -14.57
CA LYS A 249 -21.94 7.35 -15.00
C LYS A 249 -21.57 8.56 -15.87
N THR A 250 -20.47 9.23 -15.55
CA THR A 250 -19.94 10.36 -16.30
C THR A 250 -18.47 10.17 -16.58
N HIS A 251 -17.98 10.68 -17.69
CA HIS A 251 -16.58 10.59 -18.10
C HIS A 251 -15.97 12.00 -18.21
N VAL A 252 -14.73 12.14 -17.74
CA VAL A 252 -13.97 13.39 -17.80
C VAL A 252 -12.57 13.09 -18.36
N PRO A 253 -12.20 13.66 -19.50
CA PRO A 253 -13.04 14.49 -20.38
C PRO A 253 -14.16 13.66 -21.05
N ASN A 254 -15.16 14.33 -21.58
CA ASN A 254 -16.19 13.68 -22.40
C ASN A 254 -15.58 13.19 -23.73
N LYS A 255 -16.35 12.39 -24.52
CA LYS A 255 -15.84 11.77 -25.74
C LYS A 255 -15.26 12.79 -26.74
N THR A 256 -15.97 13.90 -26.98
CA THR A 256 -15.53 14.93 -27.96
C THR A 256 -14.20 15.55 -27.56
N HIS A 257 -14.04 15.92 -26.29
CA HIS A 257 -12.77 16.48 -25.79
C HIS A 257 -11.64 15.44 -25.76
N TRP A 258 -11.96 14.17 -25.48
CA TRP A 258 -10.99 13.08 -25.57
C TRP A 258 -10.47 12.91 -26.99
N ASP A 259 -11.39 12.80 -27.98
CA ASP A 259 -11.02 12.60 -29.39
C ASP A 259 -10.17 13.79 -29.90
N LEU A 260 -10.50 15.02 -29.48
CA LEU A 260 -9.70 16.21 -29.81
C LEU A 260 -8.31 16.19 -29.18
N ALA A 261 -8.19 15.76 -27.91
CA ALA A 261 -6.91 15.64 -27.23
C ALA A 261 -6.00 14.61 -27.91
N VAL A 262 -6.55 13.43 -28.28
CA VAL A 262 -5.81 12.39 -29.02
C VAL A 262 -5.33 12.94 -30.37
N LYS A 263 -6.21 13.62 -31.12
CA LYS A 263 -5.85 14.20 -32.42
C LYS A 263 -4.72 15.23 -32.27
N LYS A 264 -4.80 16.10 -31.28
CA LYS A 264 -3.76 17.10 -31.01
C LYS A 264 -2.42 16.44 -30.63
N ALA A 265 -2.44 15.44 -29.75
CA ALA A 265 -1.24 14.70 -29.38
C ALA A 265 -0.56 14.03 -30.60
N LEU A 266 -1.34 13.39 -31.47
CA LEU A 266 -0.83 12.81 -32.70
C LEU A 266 -0.25 13.84 -33.66
N GLN A 267 -0.85 15.02 -33.78
CA GLN A 267 -0.32 16.11 -34.60
C GLN A 267 1.04 16.57 -34.08
N GLU A 268 1.18 16.78 -32.77
CA GLU A 268 2.44 17.17 -32.14
C GLU A 268 3.54 16.12 -32.34
N ILE A 269 3.25 14.84 -32.08
CA ILE A 269 4.21 13.74 -32.24
C ILE A 269 4.69 13.64 -33.71
N ASN A 270 3.80 13.87 -34.71
CA ASN A 270 4.14 13.78 -36.11
C ASN A 270 4.78 15.04 -36.69
N THR A 271 4.96 16.11 -35.91
CA THR A 271 5.60 17.34 -36.35
C THR A 271 7.12 17.18 -36.35
N SER A 272 7.78 17.41 -37.46
CA SER A 272 9.22 17.18 -37.65
C SER A 272 10.13 17.95 -36.69
N SER A 273 9.65 19.06 -36.10
CA SER A 273 10.37 19.86 -35.15
C SER A 273 10.03 19.53 -33.67
N SER A 274 9.15 18.58 -33.43
CA SER A 274 8.73 18.22 -32.09
C SER A 274 9.75 17.28 -31.43
N GLU A 275 10.11 17.58 -30.20
CA GLU A 275 10.87 16.69 -29.33
C GLU A 275 9.96 15.61 -28.66
N LEU A 276 8.64 15.74 -28.84
CA LEU A 276 7.66 14.85 -28.22
C LEU A 276 7.55 13.54 -28.98
N VAL A 277 7.95 12.46 -28.36
CA VAL A 277 7.94 11.09 -28.95
C VAL A 277 6.70 10.30 -28.53
N LYS A 278 6.23 10.49 -27.30
CA LYS A 278 5.13 9.73 -26.72
C LYS A 278 4.31 10.59 -25.76
N VAL A 279 2.99 10.44 -25.80
CA VAL A 279 2.04 11.03 -24.84
C VAL A 279 1.20 9.93 -24.22
N VAL A 280 1.06 9.94 -22.91
CA VAL A 280 0.12 9.10 -22.18
C VAL A 280 -1.05 9.97 -21.73
N LEU A 281 -2.25 9.64 -22.19
CA LEU A 281 -3.48 10.35 -21.85
C LEU A 281 -4.23 9.61 -20.75
N ALA A 282 -4.76 10.35 -19.78
CA ALA A 282 -5.59 9.83 -18.72
C ALA A 282 -7.05 10.30 -18.87
N ARG A 283 -7.96 9.43 -18.49
CA ARG A 283 -9.40 9.69 -18.48
C ARG A 283 -10.01 9.15 -17.19
N SER A 284 -10.87 9.93 -16.55
CA SER A 284 -11.60 9.51 -15.36
C SER A 284 -13.07 9.17 -15.69
N SER A 285 -13.63 8.26 -14.89
CA SER A 285 -15.05 7.96 -14.87
C SER A 285 -15.58 8.16 -13.46
N ARG A 286 -16.64 8.94 -13.30
CA ARG A 286 -17.35 9.08 -12.04
C ARG A 286 -18.62 8.25 -12.11
N ILE A 287 -18.77 7.35 -11.17
CA ILE A 287 -19.90 6.44 -11.03
C ILE A 287 -20.61 6.76 -9.71
N LEU A 288 -21.92 7.02 -9.80
CA LEU A 288 -22.77 7.19 -8.63
C LEU A 288 -23.61 5.92 -8.46
N THR A 289 -23.54 5.32 -7.28
CA THR A 289 -24.27 4.11 -6.92
C THR A 289 -25.44 4.43 -5.96
N ALA A 290 -26.42 3.55 -5.91
CA ALA A 290 -27.57 3.71 -5.00
C ALA A 290 -27.20 3.50 -3.53
N THR A 291 -26.17 2.69 -3.27
CA THR A 291 -25.68 2.33 -1.92
C THR A 291 -24.19 2.67 -1.81
N ASN A 292 -23.70 2.72 -0.57
CA ASN A 292 -22.27 2.87 -0.31
C ASN A 292 -21.54 1.58 -0.69
N ILE A 293 -20.44 1.73 -1.41
CA ILE A 293 -19.56 0.62 -1.75
C ILE A 293 -18.54 0.44 -0.61
N ASP A 294 -18.43 -0.77 -0.07
CA ASP A 294 -17.32 -1.14 0.79
C ASP A 294 -16.04 -1.30 -0.06
N PRO A 295 -15.02 -0.45 0.17
CA PRO A 295 -13.80 -0.48 -0.63
C PRO A 295 -13.01 -1.79 -0.48
N ILE A 296 -13.09 -2.47 0.66
CA ILE A 296 -12.38 -3.74 0.88
C ILE A 296 -13.09 -4.88 0.16
N ALA A 297 -14.42 -4.94 0.23
CA ALA A 297 -15.20 -5.92 -0.53
C ALA A 297 -15.00 -5.70 -2.05
N TRP A 298 -14.93 -4.45 -2.51
CA TRP A 298 -14.64 -4.16 -3.91
C TRP A 298 -13.23 -4.59 -4.29
N LEU A 299 -12.23 -4.30 -3.46
CA LEU A 299 -10.86 -4.75 -3.71
C LEU A 299 -10.77 -6.28 -3.78
N ALA A 300 -11.50 -7.00 -2.93
CA ALA A 300 -11.54 -8.46 -2.97
C ALA A 300 -12.13 -9.01 -4.27
N SER A 301 -13.13 -8.33 -4.87
CA SER A 301 -13.63 -8.72 -6.20
C SER A 301 -12.60 -8.49 -7.31
N LEU A 302 -11.78 -7.44 -7.22
CA LEU A 302 -10.68 -7.21 -8.15
C LEU A 302 -9.57 -8.28 -8.06
N GLN A 303 -9.43 -8.96 -6.92
CA GLN A 303 -8.50 -10.08 -6.78
C GLN A 303 -8.84 -11.26 -7.69
N VAL A 304 -10.12 -11.51 -7.88
CA VAL A 304 -10.59 -12.62 -8.73
C VAL A 304 -10.28 -12.34 -10.21
N GLU A 305 -10.37 -11.08 -10.62
CA GLU A 305 -10.15 -10.67 -12.02
C GLU A 305 -8.67 -10.45 -12.37
N GLY A 306 -7.82 -10.16 -11.38
CA GLY A 306 -6.43 -9.72 -11.57
C GLY A 306 -5.40 -10.54 -10.79
N GLU A 307 -5.32 -11.86 -11.03
CA GLU A 307 -4.39 -12.75 -10.31
C GLU A 307 -2.90 -12.36 -10.40
N ASP A 308 -2.49 -11.69 -11.49
CA ASP A 308 -1.11 -11.29 -11.75
C ASP A 308 -0.84 -9.80 -11.47
N ALA A 309 -1.55 -9.18 -10.53
CA ALA A 309 -1.41 -7.76 -10.21
C ALA A 309 -1.11 -7.53 -8.72
N TYR A 310 -0.30 -6.52 -8.43
CA TYR A 310 -0.22 -5.93 -7.09
C TYR A 310 -1.55 -5.27 -6.76
N GLN A 311 -1.98 -5.40 -5.52
CA GLN A 311 -3.24 -4.81 -5.08
C GLN A 311 -3.00 -3.92 -3.87
N PHE A 312 -3.78 -2.86 -3.79
CA PHE A 312 -3.62 -1.91 -2.70
C PHE A 312 -4.94 -1.25 -2.31
N CYS A 313 -5.02 -0.92 -1.05
CA CYS A 313 -5.97 0.02 -0.48
C CYS A 313 -5.23 0.96 0.46
N LEU A 314 -5.50 2.25 0.38
CA LEU A 314 -5.02 3.25 1.32
C LEU A 314 -6.17 4.19 1.67
N GLN A 315 -6.48 4.32 2.95
CA GLN A 315 -7.55 5.18 3.42
C GLN A 315 -7.07 5.98 4.64
N PRO A 316 -6.78 7.29 4.47
CA PRO A 316 -6.42 8.17 5.57
C PRO A 316 -7.61 8.45 6.49
N PRO A 317 -7.39 9.00 7.68
CA PRO A 317 -8.47 9.43 8.57
C PRO A 317 -9.40 10.42 7.88
N ASN A 318 -10.70 10.21 8.03
CA ASN A 318 -11.75 11.07 7.46
C ASN A 318 -11.66 11.28 5.93
N GLY A 319 -10.93 10.41 5.24
CA GLY A 319 -10.73 10.47 3.79
C GLY A 319 -11.41 9.34 3.03
N PRO A 320 -11.52 9.48 1.69
CA PRO A 320 -11.96 8.40 0.82
C PRO A 320 -10.93 7.28 0.80
N ALA A 321 -11.36 6.07 0.44
CA ALA A 321 -10.45 4.98 0.14
C ALA A 321 -9.89 5.11 -1.27
N PHE A 322 -8.58 4.93 -1.42
CA PHE A 322 -7.91 4.75 -2.70
C PHE A 322 -7.59 3.27 -2.86
N VAL A 323 -8.25 2.61 -3.81
CA VAL A 323 -8.09 1.18 -4.09
C VAL A 323 -7.69 0.97 -5.54
N GLY A 324 -6.93 -0.09 -5.79
CA GLY A 324 -6.55 -0.44 -7.14
C GLY A 324 -5.74 -1.71 -7.23
N ASN A 325 -5.50 -2.11 -8.48
CA ASN A 325 -4.57 -3.15 -8.85
C ASN A 325 -3.68 -2.68 -10.01
N THR A 326 -2.47 -3.19 -10.09
CA THR A 326 -1.52 -2.89 -11.16
C THR A 326 -0.57 -4.05 -11.38
N PRO A 327 -0.30 -4.45 -12.63
CA PRO A 327 0.74 -5.42 -12.93
C PRO A 327 2.14 -4.81 -12.87
N GLU A 328 2.26 -3.49 -12.83
CA GLU A 328 3.52 -2.76 -13.00
C GLU A 328 4.15 -2.39 -11.66
N ARG A 329 5.46 -2.62 -11.57
CA ARG A 329 6.32 -2.17 -10.48
C ARG A 329 7.27 -1.10 -10.99
N LEU A 330 7.15 0.12 -10.48
CA LEU A 330 8.02 1.23 -10.89
C LEU A 330 9.49 0.92 -10.63
N PHE A 331 9.81 0.53 -9.40
CA PHE A 331 11.14 0.05 -9.04
C PHE A 331 11.08 -0.76 -7.75
N HIS A 332 12.10 -1.58 -7.56
CA HIS A 332 12.41 -2.25 -6.31
C HIS A 332 13.89 -2.05 -5.99
N ARG A 333 14.18 -1.63 -4.78
CA ARG A 333 15.55 -1.48 -4.30
C ARG A 333 15.80 -2.41 -3.12
N LYS A 334 16.82 -3.26 -3.25
CA LYS A 334 17.32 -4.08 -2.15
C LYS A 334 18.83 -3.80 -2.02
N TRP A 335 19.23 -3.14 -0.93
CA TRP A 335 20.62 -2.72 -0.69
C TRP A 335 21.17 -1.83 -1.82
N LEU A 336 22.17 -2.33 -2.54
CA LEU A 336 22.80 -1.67 -3.69
C LEU A 336 22.17 -2.08 -5.02
N SER A 337 21.26 -3.05 -5.03
CA SER A 337 20.56 -3.47 -6.23
C SER A 337 19.26 -2.69 -6.40
N ILE A 338 19.03 -2.18 -7.60
CA ILE A 338 17.76 -1.60 -8.03
C ILE A 338 17.26 -2.34 -9.27
N SER A 339 15.99 -2.65 -9.30
CA SER A 339 15.32 -3.24 -10.46
C SER A 339 14.03 -2.49 -10.79
N SER A 340 13.72 -2.40 -12.06
CA SER A 340 12.50 -1.81 -12.61
C SER A 340 11.95 -2.70 -13.70
N GLU A 341 10.70 -2.50 -14.06
CA GLU A 341 10.00 -3.25 -15.10
C GLU A 341 9.47 -2.28 -16.15
N ALA A 342 9.62 -2.64 -17.42
CA ALA A 342 8.96 -1.96 -18.52
C ALA A 342 7.74 -2.76 -18.95
N LEU A 343 6.57 -2.17 -18.89
CA LEU A 343 5.31 -2.75 -19.38
C LEU A 343 4.71 -1.79 -20.39
N ALA A 344 4.27 -2.34 -21.53
CA ALA A 344 3.55 -1.57 -22.53
C ALA A 344 2.66 -2.49 -23.35
N ALA A 345 1.59 -1.91 -23.87
CA ALA A 345 0.54 -2.53 -24.66
C ALA A 345 -0.34 -3.53 -23.89
N THR A 346 -1.63 -3.48 -24.16
CA THR A 346 -2.63 -4.33 -23.51
C THR A 346 -3.63 -4.82 -24.55
N ARG A 347 -4.04 -6.08 -24.45
CA ARG A 347 -5.13 -6.69 -25.21
C ARG A 347 -6.16 -7.29 -24.26
N ALA A 348 -7.41 -7.27 -24.68
CA ALA A 348 -8.44 -8.02 -23.97
C ALA A 348 -8.15 -9.52 -24.10
N ARG A 349 -8.46 -10.29 -23.05
CA ARG A 349 -8.35 -11.75 -23.08
C ARG A 349 -9.40 -12.33 -24.02
N GLY A 350 -9.03 -13.43 -24.69
CA GLY A 350 -9.96 -14.16 -25.57
C GLY A 350 -10.96 -15.01 -24.77
N GLU A 351 -12.19 -15.11 -25.27
CA GLU A 351 -13.25 -15.95 -24.68
C GLU A 351 -12.93 -17.45 -24.73
N SER A 352 -11.99 -17.85 -25.58
CA SER A 352 -11.50 -19.23 -25.67
C SER A 352 -9.97 -19.26 -25.71
N ARG A 353 -9.38 -20.40 -25.32
CA ARG A 353 -7.92 -20.56 -25.35
C ARG A 353 -7.32 -20.34 -26.75
N ALA A 354 -8.02 -20.77 -27.81
CA ALA A 354 -7.56 -20.58 -29.19
C ALA A 354 -7.54 -19.10 -29.58
N LEU A 355 -8.59 -18.36 -29.26
CA LEU A 355 -8.67 -16.92 -29.48
C LEU A 355 -7.64 -16.16 -28.66
N ASP A 356 -7.44 -16.56 -27.41
CA ASP A 356 -6.46 -15.94 -26.50
C ASP A 356 -5.02 -16.08 -27.03
N LEU A 357 -4.65 -17.27 -27.54
CA LEU A 357 -3.37 -17.49 -28.18
C LEU A 357 -3.20 -16.67 -29.47
N GLN A 358 -4.26 -16.47 -30.23
CA GLN A 358 -4.22 -15.61 -31.42
C GLN A 358 -4.00 -14.15 -31.04
N ILE A 359 -4.69 -13.65 -29.99
CA ILE A 359 -4.52 -12.30 -29.47
C ILE A 359 -3.09 -12.10 -28.91
N GLU A 360 -2.55 -13.08 -28.19
CA GLU A 360 -1.16 -13.08 -27.72
C GLU A 360 -0.18 -12.97 -28.90
N HIS A 361 -0.37 -13.79 -29.94
CA HIS A 361 0.48 -13.73 -31.14
C HIS A 361 0.40 -12.37 -31.84
N ASP A 362 -0.81 -11.79 -31.98
CA ASP A 362 -1.01 -10.44 -32.54
C ASP A 362 -0.26 -9.37 -31.71
N LEU A 363 -0.35 -9.43 -30.38
CA LEU A 363 0.36 -8.52 -29.49
C LEU A 363 1.88 -8.65 -29.67
N LEU A 364 2.39 -9.87 -29.66
CA LEU A 364 3.84 -10.16 -29.78
C LEU A 364 4.41 -9.86 -31.18
N SER A 365 3.59 -9.84 -32.21
CA SER A 365 4.01 -9.52 -33.58
C SER A 365 3.74 -8.08 -34.03
N SER A 366 3.10 -7.28 -33.19
CA SER A 366 2.72 -5.89 -33.51
C SER A 366 3.93 -4.95 -33.51
N PRO A 367 4.37 -4.38 -34.65
CA PRO A 367 5.49 -3.43 -34.66
C PRO A 367 5.23 -2.16 -33.85
N LYS A 368 3.96 -1.71 -33.81
CA LYS A 368 3.56 -0.53 -33.03
C LYS A 368 3.75 -0.77 -31.53
N ASP A 369 3.31 -1.93 -31.03
CA ASP A 369 3.39 -2.26 -29.62
C ASP A 369 4.84 -2.50 -29.19
N HIS A 370 5.65 -3.09 -30.06
CA HIS A 370 7.10 -3.19 -29.86
C HIS A 370 7.81 -1.84 -29.79
N LEU A 371 7.44 -0.90 -30.65
CA LEU A 371 8.00 0.45 -30.61
C LEU A 371 7.62 1.15 -29.27
N GLU A 372 6.36 1.05 -28.87
CA GLU A 372 5.89 1.60 -27.60
C GLU A 372 6.66 1.02 -26.41
N PHE A 373 6.84 -0.29 -26.36
CA PHE A 373 7.62 -0.99 -25.34
C PHE A 373 9.09 -0.53 -25.33
N THR A 374 9.71 -0.43 -26.50
CA THR A 374 11.12 -0.02 -26.64
C THR A 374 11.34 1.38 -26.06
N VAL A 375 10.47 2.35 -26.38
CA VAL A 375 10.56 3.72 -25.84
C VAL A 375 10.51 3.71 -24.29
N VAL A 376 9.62 2.92 -23.70
CA VAL A 376 9.52 2.81 -22.23
C VAL A 376 10.78 2.18 -21.64
N ARG A 377 11.21 1.04 -22.18
CA ARG A 377 12.38 0.30 -21.71
C ARG A 377 13.65 1.15 -21.76
N GLU A 378 13.93 1.78 -22.90
CA GLU A 378 15.13 2.60 -23.10
C GLU A 378 15.14 3.83 -22.17
N ASN A 379 13.98 4.45 -21.96
CA ASN A 379 13.87 5.58 -21.03
C ASN A 379 14.19 5.16 -19.59
N ILE A 380 13.69 4.01 -19.14
CA ILE A 380 13.99 3.46 -17.81
C ILE A 380 15.48 3.13 -17.71
N GLN A 381 16.04 2.42 -18.70
CA GLN A 381 17.44 2.03 -18.72
C GLN A 381 18.36 3.24 -18.67
N ASN A 382 18.16 4.24 -19.52
CA ASN A 382 18.96 5.47 -19.56
C ASN A 382 18.90 6.22 -18.21
N LYS A 383 17.73 6.27 -17.56
CA LYS A 383 17.60 6.90 -16.24
C LYS A 383 18.36 6.14 -15.16
N LEU A 384 18.32 4.81 -15.17
CA LEU A 384 19.07 4.00 -14.21
C LEU A 384 20.58 4.16 -14.41
N GLU A 385 21.07 4.09 -15.65
CA GLU A 385 22.50 4.25 -15.99
C GLU A 385 23.02 5.64 -15.60
N ASN A 386 22.27 6.71 -15.90
CA ASN A 386 22.67 8.09 -15.57
C ASN A 386 22.69 8.42 -14.06
N HIS A 387 22.02 7.63 -13.22
CA HIS A 387 21.96 7.87 -11.78
C HIS A 387 22.80 6.89 -10.96
N LEU A 388 23.26 5.80 -11.56
CA LEU A 388 24.03 4.74 -10.89
C LEU A 388 25.50 4.68 -11.39
N GLY A 389 25.81 5.40 -12.47
CA GLY A 389 27.17 5.55 -13.06
C GLY A 389 27.91 6.77 -12.44
#